data_cb15cc793a3567b590fda3363961ef0f
#
_entry.id   cb15cc793a3567b590fda3363961ef0f
#
_cell.length_a   1.000
_cell.length_b   1.000
_cell.length_c   1.000
_cell.angle_alpha   90.00
_cell.angle_beta   90.00
_cell.angle_gamma   90.00
#
_symmetry.space_group_name_H-M   'P 1'
#
loop_
_entity.id
_entity.type
_entity.pdbx_description
1 polymer ?
#
loop_
_entity_poly.entity_id
_entity_poly.type
_entity_poly.pdbx_seq_one_letter_code
_entity_poly.pdbx_strand_id
1 'polypeptide(L)'
;MRAEVWGCAVPRVGPHPVVILTVNRIAEPLSAVTVALVTGSAGPATTHVRIGPEAGLTKYDESYVNCADLHTVDQSNLRRRLGRLAPVEMRTVESNLRGVLGL
;
A
#
# COMPACT_ATOMS: atom_id res chain seq x y z
N MET A 1 1.07 -11.81 -1.27
CA MET A 1 0.21 -10.65 -0.98
C MET A 1 0.97 -9.47 -0.40
N ARG A 2 1.68 -9.66 0.68
CA ARG A 2 2.44 -8.53 1.28
C ARG A 2 3.34 -7.88 0.24
N ALA A 3 3.41 -6.56 0.23
CA ALA A 3 4.13 -5.72 -0.73
C ALA A 3 3.53 -5.71 -2.13
N GLU A 4 2.47 -6.45 -2.39
CA GLU A 4 1.77 -6.34 -3.67
C GLU A 4 0.93 -5.08 -3.72
N VAL A 5 0.81 -4.53 -4.94
CA VAL A 5 -0.03 -3.37 -5.23
C VAL A 5 -1.29 -3.86 -5.91
N TRP A 6 -2.43 -3.46 -5.37
CA TRP A 6 -3.74 -3.88 -5.89
C TRP A 6 -4.64 -2.68 -6.10
N GLY A 7 -5.47 -2.75 -7.13
CA GLY A 7 -6.66 -1.93 -7.21
C GLY A 7 -7.67 -2.47 -6.20
N CYS A 8 -8.21 -1.60 -5.37
CA CYS A 8 -9.04 -1.98 -4.22
C CYS A 8 -10.25 -1.06 -4.12
N ALA A 9 -11.41 -1.65 -3.80
CA ALA A 9 -12.59 -0.86 -3.43
C ALA A 9 -12.46 -0.51 -1.95
N VAL A 10 -11.90 0.67 -1.66
CA VAL A 10 -11.68 1.12 -0.29
C VAL A 10 -12.95 1.81 0.22
N PRO A 11 -13.54 1.34 1.35
CA PRO A 11 -14.74 1.97 1.90
C PRO A 11 -14.53 3.48 2.12
N ARG A 12 -15.49 4.29 1.70
CA ARG A 12 -15.49 5.75 1.79
C ARG A 12 -14.50 6.48 0.89
N VAL A 13 -13.59 5.73 0.22
CA VAL A 13 -12.62 6.30 -0.72
C VAL A 13 -12.99 5.94 -2.14
N GLY A 14 -13.46 4.71 -2.36
CA GLY A 14 -13.76 4.17 -3.67
C GLY A 14 -12.60 3.41 -4.27
N PRO A 15 -12.62 3.16 -5.59
CA PRO A 15 -11.54 2.47 -6.28
C PRO A 15 -10.22 3.23 -6.13
N HIS A 16 -9.18 2.56 -5.62
CA HIS A 16 -7.91 3.21 -5.32
C HIS A 16 -6.78 2.18 -5.29
N PRO A 17 -5.58 2.51 -5.78
CA PRO A 17 -4.44 1.61 -5.62
C PRO A 17 -3.97 1.60 -4.16
N VAL A 18 -3.62 0.41 -3.68
CA VAL A 18 -3.17 0.19 -2.31
C VAL A 18 -1.98 -0.77 -2.31
N VAL A 19 -1.18 -0.69 -1.25
CA VAL A 19 -0.12 -1.67 -0.95
C VAL A 19 -0.56 -2.52 0.22
N ILE A 20 -0.44 -3.83 0.07
CA ILE A 20 -0.77 -4.77 1.15
C ILE A 20 0.37 -4.81 2.16
N LEU A 21 0.05 -4.56 3.41
CA LEU A 21 1.02 -4.51 4.51
C LEU A 21 1.01 -5.77 5.38
N THR A 22 -0.13 -6.42 5.50
CA THR A 22 -0.28 -7.59 6.37
C THR A 22 0.57 -8.75 5.87
N VAL A 23 1.32 -9.40 6.79
CA VAL A 23 2.08 -10.60 6.45
C VAL A 23 1.12 -11.75 6.11
N ASN A 24 1.52 -12.61 5.17
CA ASN A 24 0.62 -13.63 4.61
C ASN A 24 0.08 -14.59 5.67
N ARG A 25 0.89 -15.03 6.62
CA ARG A 25 0.46 -15.96 7.67
C ARG A 25 -0.63 -15.39 8.57
N ILE A 26 -0.75 -14.06 8.63
CA ILE A 26 -1.82 -13.38 9.37
C ILE A 26 -3.02 -13.14 8.45
N ALA A 27 -2.77 -12.75 7.20
CA ALA A 27 -3.83 -12.46 6.24
C ALA A 27 -4.62 -13.72 5.86
N GLU A 28 -3.97 -14.87 5.73
CA GLU A 28 -4.61 -16.10 5.27
C GLU A 28 -5.78 -16.55 6.14
N PRO A 29 -5.67 -16.61 7.50
CA PRO A 29 -6.79 -17.00 8.34
C PRO A 29 -7.81 -15.88 8.53
N LEU A 30 -7.47 -14.64 8.22
CA LEU A 30 -8.37 -13.49 8.34
C LEU A 30 -8.89 -13.12 6.95
N SER A 31 -10.14 -12.72 6.87
CA SER A 31 -10.71 -12.24 5.62
C SER A 31 -10.35 -10.77 5.33
N ALA A 32 -9.54 -10.16 6.18
CA ALA A 32 -9.17 -8.75 6.08
C ALA A 32 -7.66 -8.56 5.98
N VAL A 33 -7.25 -7.46 5.35
CA VAL A 33 -5.85 -7.04 5.25
C VAL A 33 -5.75 -5.56 5.55
N THR A 34 -4.61 -5.14 6.13
CA THR A 34 -4.28 -3.73 6.30
C THR A 34 -3.50 -3.26 5.08
N VAL A 35 -3.89 -2.13 4.55
CA VAL A 35 -3.30 -1.54 3.34
C VAL A 35 -2.93 -0.09 3.58
N ALA A 36 -1.95 0.40 2.82
CA ALA A 36 -1.64 1.84 2.72
C ALA A 36 -2.09 2.33 1.36
N LEU A 37 -2.68 3.52 1.30
CA LEU A 37 -3.09 4.11 0.02
C LEU A 37 -1.88 4.58 -0.77
N VAL A 38 -1.96 4.43 -2.08
CA VAL A 38 -0.97 4.96 -3.03
C VAL A 38 -1.54 6.23 -3.64
N THR A 39 -0.75 7.28 -3.67
CA THR A 39 -1.16 8.60 -4.19
C THR A 39 -0.21 9.07 -5.28
N GLY A 40 -0.71 9.93 -6.18
CA GLY A 40 0.12 10.62 -7.17
C GLY A 40 0.74 11.91 -6.65
N SER A 41 0.48 12.30 -5.42
CA SER A 41 0.96 13.55 -4.83
C SER A 41 2.13 13.29 -3.90
N ALA A 42 3.23 14.02 -4.09
CA ALA A 42 4.37 13.97 -3.19
C ALA A 42 3.99 14.55 -1.81
N GLY A 43 4.71 14.10 -0.79
CA GLY A 43 4.55 14.58 0.58
C GLY A 43 5.86 14.43 1.35
N PRO A 44 5.82 14.65 2.68
CA PRO A 44 7.03 14.50 3.51
C PRO A 44 7.61 13.10 3.40
N ALA A 45 8.94 13.00 3.39
CA ALA A 45 9.63 11.71 3.30
C ALA A 45 9.33 10.79 4.50
N THR A 46 8.89 11.36 5.63
CA THR A 46 8.49 10.60 6.82
C THR A 46 7.20 9.80 6.63
N THR A 47 6.39 10.15 5.65
CA THR A 47 5.10 9.48 5.38
C THR A 47 5.01 8.95 3.96
N HIS A 48 5.64 9.59 2.98
CA HIS A 48 5.48 9.27 1.57
C HIS A 48 6.72 8.56 1.02
N VAL A 49 6.55 7.39 0.46
CA VAL A 49 7.62 6.60 -0.14
C VAL A 49 7.39 6.54 -1.65
N ARG A 50 8.31 7.11 -2.42
CA ARG A 50 8.26 7.01 -3.88
C ARG A 50 8.44 5.56 -4.31
N ILE A 51 7.61 5.10 -5.25
CA ILE A 51 7.66 3.74 -5.77
C ILE A 51 7.88 3.74 -7.27
N GLY A 52 8.57 2.71 -7.74
CA GLY A 52 8.98 2.57 -9.12
C GLY A 52 7.98 1.81 -9.99
N PRO A 53 8.40 1.48 -11.24
CA PRO A 53 7.50 0.91 -12.24
C PRO A 53 7.00 -0.51 -11.92
N GLU A 54 7.68 -1.26 -11.05
CA GLU A 54 7.22 -2.59 -10.66
C GLU A 54 5.87 -2.56 -9.95
N ALA A 55 5.47 -1.43 -9.41
CA ALA A 55 4.16 -1.25 -8.81
C ALA A 55 3.01 -1.34 -9.83
N GLY A 56 3.32 -1.22 -11.12
CA GLY A 56 2.34 -1.37 -12.20
C GLY A 56 1.38 -0.19 -12.35
N LEU A 57 1.75 0.98 -11.85
CA LEU A 57 0.90 2.18 -11.91
C LEU A 57 1.33 3.04 -13.10
N THR A 58 0.36 3.44 -13.91
CA THR A 58 0.60 4.19 -15.13
C THR A 58 -0.15 5.51 -15.22
N LYS A 59 -1.01 5.79 -14.24
CA LYS A 59 -1.87 6.97 -14.26
C LYS A 59 -1.11 8.27 -14.03
N TYR A 60 -0.07 8.23 -13.19
CA TYR A 60 0.74 9.40 -12.84
C TYR A 60 2.21 9.14 -13.15
N ASP A 61 2.97 10.21 -13.42
CA ASP A 61 4.41 10.11 -13.65
C ASP A 61 5.14 9.59 -12.41
N GLU A 62 4.62 9.95 -11.23
CA GLU A 62 5.17 9.53 -9.94
C GLU A 62 4.06 9.01 -9.05
N SER A 63 4.37 7.99 -8.28
CA SER A 63 3.45 7.41 -7.30
C SER A 63 4.15 7.24 -5.97
N TYR A 64 3.40 7.40 -4.88
CA TYR A 64 3.91 7.35 -3.52
C TYR A 64 3.01 6.50 -2.65
N VAL A 65 3.60 5.71 -1.77
CA VAL A 65 2.86 5.06 -0.69
C VAL A 65 2.72 6.07 0.44
N ASN A 66 1.49 6.35 0.85
CA ASN A 66 1.22 7.22 2.00
C ASN A 66 1.09 6.34 3.25
N CYS A 67 2.16 6.27 4.04
CA CYS A 67 2.22 5.45 5.24
C CYS A 67 1.37 6.00 6.40
N ALA A 68 0.80 7.19 6.26
CA ALA A 68 -0.13 7.76 7.23
C ALA A 68 -1.59 7.51 6.87
N ASP A 69 -1.87 6.94 5.70
CA ASP A 69 -3.23 6.68 5.23
C ASP A 69 -3.47 5.17 5.15
N LEU A 70 -3.82 4.58 6.28
CA LEU A 70 -3.94 3.15 6.45
C LEU A 70 -5.40 2.74 6.59
N HIS A 71 -5.78 1.63 5.96
CA HIS A 71 -7.13 1.09 6.02
C HIS A 71 -7.06 -0.41 6.22
N THR A 72 -8.02 -0.95 6.95
CA THR A 72 -8.26 -2.39 7.00
C THR A 72 -9.46 -2.68 6.13
N VAL A 73 -9.27 -3.54 5.13
CA VAL A 73 -10.31 -3.86 4.14
C VAL A 73 -10.53 -5.37 4.09
N ASP A 74 -11.73 -5.77 3.71
CA ASP A 74 -12.01 -7.18 3.42
C ASP A 74 -11.22 -7.59 2.16
N GLN A 75 -10.66 -8.81 2.15
CA GLN A 75 -9.91 -9.29 0.99
C GLN A 75 -10.76 -9.33 -0.28
N SER A 76 -12.06 -9.48 -0.16
CA SER A 76 -12.97 -9.43 -1.32
C SER A 76 -13.00 -8.05 -2.00
N ASN A 77 -12.53 -7.01 -1.34
CA ASN A 77 -12.42 -5.67 -1.91
C ASN A 77 -11.17 -5.49 -2.78
N LEU A 78 -10.23 -6.44 -2.75
CA LEU A 78 -9.10 -6.45 -3.68
C LEU A 78 -9.61 -6.90 -5.04
N ARG A 79 -9.45 -6.05 -6.05
CA ARG A 79 -10.06 -6.26 -7.38
C ARG A 79 -9.07 -6.78 -8.41
N ARG A 80 -7.90 -6.17 -8.47
CA ARG A 80 -6.92 -6.47 -9.51
C ARG A 80 -5.51 -6.26 -8.98
N ARG A 81 -4.66 -7.27 -9.15
CA ARG A 81 -3.24 -7.12 -8.84
C ARG A 81 -2.59 -6.26 -9.92
N LEU A 82 -1.89 -5.21 -9.52
CA LEU A 82 -1.22 -4.28 -10.43
C LEU A 82 0.28 -4.52 -10.50
N GLY A 83 0.91 -4.90 -9.40
CA GLY A 83 2.34 -5.10 -9.33
C GLY A 83 2.78 -5.37 -7.91
N ARG A 84 4.01 -4.97 -7.59
CA ARG A 84 4.57 -5.11 -6.25
C ARG A 84 5.64 -4.06 -5.99
N LEU A 85 5.92 -3.79 -4.73
CA LEU A 85 7.05 -2.95 -4.36
C LEU A 85 8.35 -3.73 -4.48
N ALA A 86 9.41 -3.04 -4.90
CA ALA A 86 10.76 -3.57 -4.80
C ALA A 86 11.13 -3.75 -3.32
N PRO A 87 12.00 -4.72 -2.97
CA PRO A 87 12.38 -4.94 -1.57
C PRO A 87 12.88 -3.69 -0.84
N VAL A 88 13.66 -2.85 -1.51
CA VAL A 88 14.17 -1.60 -0.91
C VAL A 88 13.03 -0.61 -0.63
N GLU A 89 12.04 -0.55 -1.50
CA GLU A 89 10.87 0.30 -1.31
C GLU A 89 10.06 -0.18 -0.11
N MET A 90 9.84 -1.49 -0.01
CA MET A 90 9.10 -2.06 1.12
C MET A 90 9.82 -1.85 2.45
N ARG A 91 11.16 -1.94 2.48
CA ARG A 91 11.94 -1.62 3.69
C ARG A 91 11.75 -0.15 4.12
N THR A 92 11.68 0.77 3.16
CA THR A 92 11.42 2.19 3.46
C THR A 92 10.01 2.39 3.99
N VAL A 93 9.03 1.68 3.41
CA VAL A 93 7.65 1.69 3.93
C VAL A 93 7.61 1.20 5.38
N GLU A 94 8.28 0.09 5.66
CA GLU A 94 8.34 -0.46 7.04
C GLU A 94 8.96 0.54 8.01
N SER A 95 10.04 1.19 7.61
CA SER A 95 10.69 2.21 8.45
C SER A 95 9.75 3.38 8.74
N ASN A 96 9.05 3.87 7.72
CA ASN A 96 8.09 4.96 7.88
C ASN A 96 6.91 4.55 8.75
N LEU A 97 6.42 3.31 8.60
CA LEU A 97 5.34 2.80 9.45
C LEU A 97 5.74 2.76 10.93
N ARG A 98 6.98 2.37 11.24
CA ARG A 98 7.48 2.43 12.61
C ARG A 98 7.42 3.86 13.15
N GLY A 99 7.83 4.84 12.36
CA GLY A 99 7.77 6.24 12.75
C GLY A 99 6.34 6.75 12.93
N VAL A 100 5.46 6.43 11.99
CA VAL A 100 4.05 6.87 12.03
C VAL A 100 3.30 6.23 13.20
N LEU A 101 3.55 4.95 13.47
CA LEU A 101 2.83 4.21 14.50
C LEU A 101 3.53 4.19 15.86
N GLY A 102 4.74 4.73 15.95
CA GLY A 102 5.49 4.76 17.21
C GLY A 102 6.03 3.41 17.64
N LEU A 103 6.41 2.58 16.70
CA LEU A 103 6.90 1.21 16.99
C LEU A 103 8.41 1.14 17.12
#